data_3a9aa575884ce0eef939dddd3ef4efbd
#
_entry.id   3a9aa575884ce0eef939dddd3ef4efbd
#
_cell.length_a   1.000
_cell.length_b   1.000
_cell.length_c   1.000
_cell.angle_alpha   90.00
_cell.angle_beta   90.00
_cell.angle_gamma   90.00
#
_symmetry.space_group_name_H-M   'P 1'
#
loop_
_entity.id
_entity.type
_entity.pdbx_description
1 polymer ?
#
loop_
_entity_poly.entity_id
_entity_poly.type
_entity_poly.pdbx_seq_one_letter_code
_entity_poly.pdbx_strand_id
1 'polypeptide(L)'
;MFQHSNAPTAAARWRELLAARQIPAQIRQAAPQDPHRHDPARFLPPGVPDDTPSRRAALELLGPDGGTVLDVGCGGGAAGLALVPSARHLTGVDHAEDMLRVFAQACTERGVAHRCVLGPWPDYAPAAGVADVVVSHHVGYNTVELAPFIAALAAATRRGVVVELHAEHPGGWLDPLWTRFHRLHRPPPATVDDALAVFAEIGVHPDVQRWTRPPTPRNPGAEVDFALRRLCLPVERRAEVAEAVQVLGPRHRDLVTISWSG
;
A
#
# COMPACT_ATOMS: atom_id res chain seq x y z
N MET A 1 -38.52 -10.86 -19.31
CA MET A 1 -38.25 -9.48 -18.85
C MET A 1 -37.28 -9.61 -17.68
N PHE A 2 -35.97 -9.65 -17.96
CA PHE A 2 -34.97 -9.76 -16.92
C PHE A 2 -34.78 -8.39 -16.27
N GLN A 3 -35.18 -8.25 -15.01
CA GLN A 3 -34.82 -7.10 -14.20
C GLN A 3 -33.31 -7.09 -14.08
N HIS A 4 -32.63 -6.14 -14.73
CA HIS A 4 -31.24 -5.85 -14.44
C HIS A 4 -31.15 -5.42 -12.98
N SER A 5 -30.49 -6.23 -12.18
CA SER A 5 -30.15 -5.90 -10.81
C SER A 5 -29.36 -4.58 -10.83
N ASN A 6 -29.95 -3.55 -10.21
CA ASN A 6 -29.38 -2.19 -10.17
C ASN A 6 -28.31 -2.09 -9.04
N ALA A 7 -27.63 -3.19 -8.73
CA ALA A 7 -26.57 -3.20 -7.73
C ALA A 7 -25.33 -2.47 -8.32
N PRO A 8 -24.66 -1.63 -7.54
CA PRO A 8 -23.43 -0.98 -8.00
C PRO A 8 -22.37 -2.03 -8.35
N THR A 9 -21.55 -1.75 -9.36
CA THR A 9 -20.40 -2.59 -9.70
C THR A 9 -19.41 -2.64 -8.55
N ALA A 10 -18.53 -3.66 -8.50
CA ALA A 10 -17.52 -3.76 -7.46
C ALA A 10 -16.60 -2.53 -7.44
N ALA A 11 -16.21 -2.04 -8.62
CA ALA A 11 -15.40 -0.83 -8.74
C ALA A 11 -16.14 0.43 -8.24
N ALA A 12 -17.46 0.55 -8.50
CA ALA A 12 -18.26 1.65 -7.97
C ALA A 12 -18.37 1.59 -6.45
N ARG A 13 -18.65 0.41 -5.89
CA ARG A 13 -18.69 0.17 -4.45
C ARG A 13 -17.35 0.50 -3.78
N TRP A 14 -16.23 0.08 -4.38
CA TRP A 14 -14.90 0.41 -3.90
C TRP A 14 -14.69 1.93 -3.79
N ARG A 15 -15.03 2.70 -4.82
CA ARG A 15 -14.97 4.16 -4.81
C ARG A 15 -15.82 4.78 -3.70
N GLU A 16 -17.04 4.30 -3.52
CA GLU A 16 -17.95 4.77 -2.46
C GLU A 16 -17.36 4.53 -1.06
N LEU A 17 -16.80 3.34 -0.80
CA LEU A 17 -16.17 3.02 0.47
C LEU A 17 -14.98 3.94 0.78
N LEU A 18 -14.13 4.23 -0.20
CA LEU A 18 -13.02 5.16 -0.03
C LEU A 18 -13.49 6.60 0.15
N ALA A 19 -14.48 7.04 -0.63
CA ALA A 19 -15.05 8.38 -0.54
C ALA A 19 -15.68 8.65 0.83
N ALA A 20 -16.40 7.67 1.39
CA ALA A 20 -17.05 7.78 2.68
C ALA A 20 -16.06 7.95 3.84
N ARG A 21 -14.78 7.61 3.63
CA ARG A 21 -13.73 7.71 4.66
C ARG A 21 -12.76 8.87 4.45
N GLN A 22 -13.02 9.74 3.50
CA GLN A 22 -12.20 10.94 3.35
C GLN A 22 -12.25 11.83 4.60
N ILE A 23 -11.14 12.51 4.87
CA ILE A 23 -11.07 13.48 5.95
C ILE A 23 -11.94 14.67 5.55
N PRO A 24 -12.94 15.09 6.38
CA PRO A 24 -13.77 16.24 6.07
C PRO A 24 -12.94 17.48 5.74
N ALA A 25 -13.35 18.22 4.70
CA ALA A 25 -12.58 19.33 4.18
C ALA A 25 -12.21 20.37 5.26
N GLN A 26 -13.12 20.67 6.18
CA GLN A 26 -12.87 21.61 7.28
C GLN A 26 -11.75 21.14 8.21
N ILE A 27 -11.71 19.84 8.56
CA ILE A 27 -10.67 19.25 9.42
C ILE A 27 -9.33 19.26 8.66
N ARG A 28 -9.34 18.88 7.38
CA ARG A 28 -8.14 18.85 6.54
C ARG A 28 -7.54 20.25 6.33
N GLN A 29 -8.37 21.28 6.13
CA GLN A 29 -7.92 22.66 5.96
C GLN A 29 -7.32 23.25 7.25
N ALA A 30 -7.81 22.80 8.41
CA ALA A 30 -7.28 23.21 9.72
C ALA A 30 -6.04 22.40 10.15
N ALA A 31 -5.63 21.39 9.37
CA ALA A 31 -4.50 20.54 9.73
C ALA A 31 -3.19 21.34 9.74
N PRO A 32 -2.35 21.19 10.79
CA PRO A 32 -1.05 21.86 10.87
C PRO A 32 -0.06 21.38 9.79
N GLN A 33 -0.28 20.19 9.24
CA GLN A 33 0.55 19.57 8.21
C GLN A 33 -0.31 18.64 7.36
N ASP A 34 0.18 18.27 6.17
CA ASP A 34 -0.53 17.34 5.30
C ASP A 34 -0.75 15.99 5.99
N PRO A 35 -2.02 15.58 6.23
CA PRO A 35 -2.31 14.31 6.90
C PRO A 35 -1.92 13.08 6.06
N HIS A 36 -1.72 13.24 4.75
CA HIS A 36 -1.36 12.15 3.84
C HIS A 36 0.15 12.03 3.61
N ARG A 37 0.94 13.01 4.03
CA ARG A 37 2.39 12.93 3.91
C ARG A 37 2.94 11.75 4.72
N HIS A 38 3.81 11.00 4.09
CA HIS A 38 4.58 9.93 4.73
C HIS A 38 6.01 10.39 5.02
N ASP A 39 6.58 9.90 6.11
CA ASP A 39 8.00 10.06 6.40
C ASP A 39 8.77 8.96 5.64
N PRO A 40 9.64 9.31 4.68
CA PRO A 40 10.39 8.31 3.90
C PRO A 40 11.23 7.36 4.74
N ALA A 41 11.73 7.80 5.91
CA ALA A 41 12.52 6.96 6.80
C ALA A 41 11.76 5.72 7.32
N ARG A 42 10.42 5.76 7.30
CA ARG A 42 9.57 4.62 7.70
C ARG A 42 9.45 3.53 6.62
N PHE A 43 9.88 3.82 5.41
CA PHE A 43 9.80 2.93 4.25
C PHE A 43 11.15 2.39 3.82
N LEU A 44 12.18 2.61 4.63
CA LEU A 44 13.49 1.99 4.43
C LEU A 44 13.35 0.48 4.50
N PRO A 45 13.95 -0.24 3.55
CA PRO A 45 13.94 -1.70 3.57
C PRO A 45 14.71 -2.20 4.80
N PRO A 46 14.25 -3.30 5.45
CA PRO A 46 15.00 -3.92 6.53
C PRO A 46 16.34 -4.44 6.03
N GLY A 47 17.34 -4.53 6.91
CA GLY A 47 18.66 -5.07 6.57
C GLY A 47 18.59 -6.50 6.04
N VAL A 48 17.76 -7.35 6.69
CA VAL A 48 17.44 -8.70 6.25
C VAL A 48 15.95 -8.74 5.87
N PRO A 49 15.61 -9.14 4.63
CA PRO A 49 14.22 -9.26 4.22
C PRO A 49 13.47 -10.35 5.01
N ASP A 50 12.26 -10.05 5.43
CA ASP A 50 11.36 -11.04 6.02
C ASP A 50 10.99 -12.12 4.98
N ASP A 51 10.88 -13.37 5.42
CA ASP A 51 10.36 -14.45 4.59
C ASP A 51 8.83 -14.44 4.59
N THR A 52 8.26 -13.58 3.75
CA THR A 52 6.80 -13.42 3.61
C THR A 52 6.24 -14.24 2.44
N PRO A 53 4.94 -14.60 2.47
CA PRO A 53 4.28 -15.20 1.32
C PRO A 53 4.43 -14.38 0.03
N SER A 54 4.32 -13.06 0.11
CA SER A 54 4.47 -12.16 -1.05
C SER A 54 5.89 -12.22 -1.63
N ARG A 55 6.91 -12.25 -0.76
CA ARG A 55 8.30 -12.41 -1.20
C ARG A 55 8.52 -13.76 -1.89
N ARG A 56 8.00 -14.86 -1.29
CA ARG A 56 8.13 -16.21 -1.90
C ARG A 56 7.45 -16.27 -3.26
N ALA A 57 6.21 -15.78 -3.39
CA ALA A 57 5.50 -15.75 -4.66
C ALA A 57 6.27 -14.96 -5.74
N ALA A 58 6.83 -13.79 -5.39
CA ALA A 58 7.61 -12.99 -6.33
C ALA A 58 8.93 -13.69 -6.75
N LEU A 59 9.62 -14.36 -5.83
CA LEU A 59 10.82 -15.15 -6.14
C LEU A 59 10.51 -16.37 -7.00
N GLU A 60 9.37 -17.03 -6.80
CA GLU A 60 8.91 -18.15 -7.64
C GLU A 60 8.65 -17.68 -9.07
N LEU A 61 7.98 -16.54 -9.26
CA LEU A 61 7.78 -15.93 -10.57
C LEU A 61 9.09 -15.51 -11.25
N LEU A 62 10.07 -15.02 -10.48
CA LEU A 62 11.39 -14.70 -11.02
C LEU A 62 12.17 -15.95 -11.45
N GLY A 63 11.94 -17.07 -10.78
CA GLY A 63 12.62 -18.32 -11.06
C GLY A 63 14.13 -18.29 -10.80
N PRO A 64 14.86 -19.36 -11.13
CA PRO A 64 16.30 -19.50 -10.81
C PRO A 64 17.18 -18.52 -11.57
N ASP A 65 16.77 -18.10 -12.75
CA ASP A 65 17.52 -17.15 -13.58
C ASP A 65 17.33 -15.71 -13.15
N GLY A 66 16.41 -15.43 -12.23
CA GLY A 66 16.07 -14.08 -11.81
C GLY A 66 15.49 -13.23 -12.94
N GLY A 67 15.51 -11.90 -12.80
CA GLY A 67 14.96 -11.02 -13.82
C GLY A 67 14.85 -9.56 -13.42
N THR A 68 14.02 -8.84 -14.17
CA THR A 68 13.67 -7.44 -13.93
C THR A 68 12.41 -7.35 -13.08
N VAL A 69 12.38 -6.39 -12.16
CA VAL A 69 11.24 -6.14 -11.28
C VAL A 69 10.77 -4.70 -11.41
N LEU A 70 9.46 -4.53 -11.54
CA LEU A 70 8.79 -3.24 -11.45
C LEU A 70 8.08 -3.15 -10.08
N ASP A 71 8.50 -2.20 -9.25
CA ASP A 71 7.94 -1.93 -7.93
C ASP A 71 7.02 -0.69 -8.02
N VAL A 72 5.71 -0.92 -7.97
CA VAL A 72 4.68 0.11 -8.13
C VAL A 72 4.22 0.64 -6.78
N GLY A 73 4.40 1.95 -6.56
CA GLY A 73 4.28 2.56 -5.25
C GLY A 73 5.45 2.14 -4.36
N CYS A 74 6.65 2.20 -4.91
CA CYS A 74 7.84 1.56 -4.33
C CYS A 74 8.24 2.11 -2.97
N GLY A 75 7.84 3.34 -2.61
CA GLY A 75 8.30 3.99 -1.39
C GLY A 75 9.83 3.94 -1.30
N GLY A 76 10.37 3.43 -0.19
CA GLY A 76 11.81 3.21 0.00
C GLY A 76 12.34 1.90 -0.60
N GLY A 77 11.54 1.15 -1.35
CA GLY A 77 11.95 -0.06 -2.06
C GLY A 77 11.88 -1.36 -1.25
N ALA A 78 11.11 -1.39 -0.16
CA ALA A 78 11.06 -2.57 0.71
C ALA A 78 10.63 -3.85 -0.04
N ALA A 79 9.68 -3.75 -0.97
CA ALA A 79 9.20 -4.89 -1.76
C ALA A 79 10.23 -5.35 -2.80
N GLY A 80 10.67 -4.45 -3.68
CA GLY A 80 11.62 -4.79 -4.75
C GLY A 80 12.98 -5.22 -4.23
N LEU A 81 13.54 -4.52 -3.25
CA LEU A 81 14.85 -4.84 -2.67
C LEU A 81 14.86 -6.14 -1.88
N ALA A 82 13.73 -6.61 -1.38
CA ALA A 82 13.62 -7.91 -0.75
C ALA A 82 13.86 -9.09 -1.73
N LEU A 83 13.83 -8.83 -3.03
CA LEU A 83 14.01 -9.83 -4.08
C LEU A 83 15.45 -9.92 -4.61
N VAL A 84 16.35 -9.03 -4.17
CA VAL A 84 17.77 -9.09 -4.51
C VAL A 84 18.40 -10.30 -3.81
N PRO A 85 19.29 -11.10 -4.49
CA PRO A 85 19.90 -10.86 -5.81
C PRO A 85 19.08 -11.35 -7.03
N SER A 86 17.95 -12.05 -6.85
CA SER A 86 17.14 -12.53 -7.98
C SER A 86 16.60 -11.38 -8.85
N ALA A 87 16.24 -10.26 -8.24
CA ALA A 87 15.98 -9.03 -8.96
C ALA A 87 17.31 -8.40 -9.40
N ARG A 88 17.61 -8.45 -10.71
CA ARG A 88 18.85 -7.92 -11.30
C ARG A 88 18.75 -6.45 -11.67
N HIS A 89 17.55 -5.98 -11.92
CA HIS A 89 17.22 -4.59 -12.20
C HIS A 89 15.88 -4.25 -11.56
N LEU A 90 15.81 -3.13 -10.86
CA LEU A 90 14.60 -2.62 -10.23
C LEU A 90 14.15 -1.33 -10.94
N THR A 91 12.89 -1.27 -11.36
CA THR A 91 12.24 -0.01 -11.74
C THR A 91 11.28 0.36 -10.60
N GLY A 92 11.52 1.47 -9.91
CA GLY A 92 10.61 2.00 -8.88
C GLY A 92 9.72 3.08 -9.46
N VAL A 93 8.41 2.97 -9.24
CA VAL A 93 7.43 4.01 -9.58
C VAL A 93 6.84 4.54 -8.29
N ASP A 94 6.89 5.85 -8.08
CA ASP A 94 6.21 6.52 -6.97
C ASP A 94 5.83 7.96 -7.37
N HIS A 95 4.77 8.48 -6.75
CA HIS A 95 4.34 9.87 -6.97
C HIS A 95 5.09 10.87 -6.09
N ALA A 96 5.85 10.40 -5.09
CA ALA A 96 6.60 11.20 -4.15
C ALA A 96 8.12 11.15 -4.47
N GLU A 97 8.68 12.30 -4.81
CA GLU A 97 10.10 12.41 -5.17
C GLU A 97 11.04 12.03 -4.02
N ASP A 98 10.66 12.36 -2.78
CA ASP A 98 11.43 12.03 -1.59
C ASP A 98 11.48 10.51 -1.35
N MET A 99 10.43 9.77 -1.70
CA MET A 99 10.41 8.30 -1.69
C MET A 99 11.37 7.73 -2.74
N LEU A 100 11.32 8.21 -3.97
CA LEU A 100 12.22 7.75 -5.04
C LEU A 100 13.69 8.04 -4.74
N ARG A 101 13.99 9.12 -4.04
CA ARG A 101 15.36 9.42 -3.59
C ARG A 101 15.85 8.36 -2.60
N VAL A 102 15.02 7.98 -1.65
CA VAL A 102 15.31 6.91 -0.68
C VAL A 102 15.45 5.55 -1.38
N PHE A 103 14.56 5.25 -2.33
CA PHE A 103 14.63 4.04 -3.17
C PHE A 103 15.96 3.96 -3.93
N ALA A 104 16.33 5.02 -4.64
CA ALA A 104 17.57 5.07 -5.42
C ALA A 104 18.82 4.89 -4.54
N GLN A 105 18.86 5.55 -3.39
CA GLN A 105 19.93 5.39 -2.42
C GLN A 105 20.02 3.93 -1.93
N ALA A 106 18.93 3.33 -1.53
CA ALA A 106 18.89 1.96 -1.03
C ALA A 106 19.29 0.93 -2.11
N CYS A 107 18.93 1.17 -3.38
CA CYS A 107 19.39 0.36 -4.51
C CYS A 107 20.91 0.49 -4.72
N THR A 108 21.45 1.71 -4.69
CA THR A 108 22.88 1.97 -4.82
C THR A 108 23.67 1.29 -3.70
N GLU A 109 23.24 1.41 -2.46
CA GLU A 109 23.87 0.78 -1.30
C GLU A 109 23.93 -0.75 -1.39
N ARG A 110 22.94 -1.36 -2.06
CA ARG A 110 22.89 -2.82 -2.32
C ARG A 110 23.48 -3.25 -3.65
N GLY A 111 24.04 -2.31 -4.43
CA GLY A 111 24.69 -2.60 -5.72
C GLY A 111 23.74 -3.14 -6.79
N VAL A 112 22.44 -2.82 -6.71
CA VAL A 112 21.47 -3.26 -7.71
C VAL A 112 21.20 -2.16 -8.75
N ALA A 113 21.21 -2.54 -10.03
CA ALA A 113 20.87 -1.63 -11.13
C ALA A 113 19.40 -1.19 -10.98
N HIS A 114 19.14 0.10 -11.12
CA HIS A 114 17.80 0.63 -10.91
C HIS A 114 17.46 1.82 -11.80
N ARG A 115 16.15 2.09 -11.87
CA ARG A 115 15.56 3.27 -12.51
C ARG A 115 14.38 3.77 -11.68
N CYS A 116 14.23 5.09 -11.59
CA CYS A 116 13.10 5.75 -10.92
C CYS A 116 12.18 6.38 -11.96
N VAL A 117 10.87 6.25 -11.72
CA VAL A 117 9.83 6.90 -12.53
C VAL A 117 8.95 7.69 -11.56
N LEU A 118 9.02 9.02 -11.65
CA LEU A 118 8.22 9.93 -10.82
C LEU A 118 6.87 10.16 -11.49
N GLY A 119 5.82 9.71 -10.84
CA GLY A 119 4.44 9.96 -11.25
C GLY A 119 3.45 8.95 -10.69
N PRO A 120 2.15 9.26 -10.79
CA PRO A 120 1.10 8.38 -10.34
C PRO A 120 0.91 7.17 -11.28
N TRP A 121 0.61 6.02 -10.70
CA TRP A 121 0.16 4.84 -11.41
C TRP A 121 -1.39 4.87 -11.53
N PRO A 122 -2.01 4.54 -12.69
CA PRO A 122 -1.38 3.92 -13.87
C PRO A 122 -0.86 4.91 -14.95
N ASP A 123 -1.01 6.22 -14.79
CA ASP A 123 -0.71 7.20 -15.83
C ASP A 123 0.74 7.10 -16.35
N TYR A 124 1.66 6.73 -15.48
CA TYR A 124 3.08 6.57 -15.78
C TYR A 124 3.50 5.13 -16.13
N ALA A 125 2.55 4.22 -16.29
CA ALA A 125 2.83 2.85 -16.72
C ALA A 125 3.61 2.77 -18.05
N PRO A 126 3.32 3.58 -19.10
CA PRO A 126 4.12 3.57 -20.32
C PRO A 126 5.57 3.98 -20.09
N ALA A 127 5.83 4.94 -19.21
CA ALA A 127 7.18 5.36 -18.87
C ALA A 127 7.92 4.30 -18.04
N ALA A 128 7.21 3.55 -17.19
CA ALA A 128 7.78 2.46 -16.41
C ALA A 128 8.18 1.26 -17.26
N GLY A 129 7.42 0.98 -18.32
CA GLY A 129 7.65 -0.15 -19.22
C GLY A 129 7.21 -1.49 -18.62
N VAL A 130 7.73 -2.58 -19.19
CA VAL A 130 7.37 -3.95 -18.83
C VAL A 130 8.53 -4.64 -18.15
N ALA A 131 8.27 -5.31 -17.02
CA ALA A 131 9.24 -6.10 -16.27
C ALA A 131 8.89 -7.61 -16.31
N ASP A 132 9.79 -8.46 -15.82
CA ASP A 132 9.47 -9.88 -15.67
C ASP A 132 8.43 -10.09 -14.57
N VAL A 133 8.60 -9.41 -13.44
CA VAL A 133 7.67 -9.47 -12.32
C VAL A 133 7.30 -8.04 -11.89
N VAL A 134 6.02 -7.82 -11.60
CA VAL A 134 5.51 -6.59 -10.99
C VAL A 134 5.17 -6.86 -9.54
N VAL A 135 5.61 -5.99 -8.65
CA VAL A 135 5.20 -5.99 -7.23
C VAL A 135 4.53 -4.66 -6.88
N SER A 136 3.51 -4.72 -6.00
CA SER A 136 2.86 -3.51 -5.47
C SER A 136 2.37 -3.79 -4.06
N HIS A 137 3.11 -3.31 -3.06
CA HIS A 137 2.82 -3.60 -1.65
C HIS A 137 2.26 -2.36 -0.94
N HIS A 138 1.11 -2.54 -0.28
CA HIS A 138 0.48 -1.52 0.56
C HIS A 138 0.04 -0.23 -0.17
N VAL A 139 -0.27 -0.31 -1.46
CA VAL A 139 -0.68 0.84 -2.30
C VAL A 139 -2.18 0.88 -2.53
N GLY A 140 -2.81 -0.24 -2.84
CA GLY A 140 -4.18 -0.36 -3.36
C GLY A 140 -5.26 0.34 -2.52
N TYR A 141 -5.10 0.46 -1.20
CA TYR A 141 -6.13 1.09 -0.34
C TYR A 141 -6.35 2.58 -0.60
N ASN A 142 -5.40 3.26 -1.23
CA ASN A 142 -5.49 4.69 -1.53
C ASN A 142 -5.84 4.94 -2.99
N THR A 143 -6.02 3.87 -3.77
CA THR A 143 -6.31 3.94 -5.20
C THR A 143 -7.80 3.94 -5.43
N VAL A 144 -8.35 5.09 -5.79
CA VAL A 144 -9.80 5.26 -6.03
C VAL A 144 -10.23 4.45 -7.26
N GLU A 145 -9.48 4.53 -8.34
CA GLU A 145 -9.72 3.80 -9.58
C GLU A 145 -8.93 2.48 -9.58
N LEU A 146 -9.40 1.50 -8.78
CA LEU A 146 -8.68 0.24 -8.58
C LEU A 146 -8.66 -0.64 -9.84
N ALA A 147 -9.72 -0.66 -10.62
CA ALA A 147 -9.80 -1.48 -11.85
C ALA A 147 -8.72 -1.11 -12.89
N PRO A 148 -8.56 0.16 -13.32
CA PRO A 148 -7.46 0.54 -14.22
C PRO A 148 -6.08 0.38 -13.57
N PHE A 149 -5.96 0.54 -12.25
CA PHE A 149 -4.71 0.26 -11.54
C PHE A 149 -4.27 -1.19 -11.71
N ILE A 150 -5.17 -2.16 -11.46
CA ILE A 150 -4.90 -3.60 -11.59
C ILE A 150 -4.62 -3.97 -13.05
N ALA A 151 -5.43 -3.47 -13.99
CA ALA A 151 -5.24 -3.74 -15.41
C ALA A 151 -3.86 -3.29 -15.90
N ALA A 152 -3.38 -2.14 -15.43
CA ALA A 152 -2.06 -1.64 -15.77
C ALA A 152 -0.93 -2.49 -15.14
N LEU A 153 -1.10 -3.03 -13.91
CA LEU A 153 -0.15 -3.99 -13.34
C LEU A 153 -0.04 -5.24 -14.22
N ALA A 154 -1.19 -5.79 -14.64
CA ALA A 154 -1.24 -6.97 -15.51
C ALA A 154 -0.57 -6.71 -16.87
N ALA A 155 -0.77 -5.54 -17.47
CA ALA A 155 -0.15 -5.15 -18.74
C ALA A 155 1.36 -4.90 -18.64
N ALA A 156 1.89 -4.62 -17.45
CA ALA A 156 3.30 -4.28 -17.23
C ALA A 156 4.19 -5.48 -16.85
N THR A 157 3.65 -6.71 -16.88
CA THR A 157 4.41 -7.92 -16.54
C THR A 157 4.54 -8.89 -17.71
N ARG A 158 5.64 -9.68 -17.70
CA ARG A 158 5.83 -10.84 -18.61
C ARG A 158 5.53 -12.17 -17.94
N ARG A 159 5.67 -12.27 -16.60
CA ARG A 159 5.55 -13.53 -15.86
C ARG A 159 4.44 -13.49 -14.83
N GLY A 160 4.29 -12.39 -14.11
CA GLY A 160 3.22 -12.26 -13.14
C GLY A 160 3.36 -11.06 -12.21
N VAL A 161 2.32 -10.90 -11.42
CA VAL A 161 2.16 -9.78 -10.49
C VAL A 161 1.99 -10.31 -9.08
N VAL A 162 2.57 -9.61 -8.09
CA VAL A 162 2.35 -9.86 -6.67
C VAL A 162 1.94 -8.57 -5.98
N VAL A 163 0.75 -8.56 -5.43
CA VAL A 163 0.20 -7.46 -4.62
C VAL A 163 0.13 -7.92 -3.16
N GLU A 164 0.55 -7.04 -2.24
CA GLU A 164 0.36 -7.26 -0.80
C GLU A 164 -0.54 -6.17 -0.23
N LEU A 165 -1.62 -6.58 0.43
CA LEU A 165 -2.55 -5.68 1.10
C LEU A 165 -2.78 -6.12 2.55
N HIS A 166 -3.17 -5.17 3.41
CA HIS A 166 -3.80 -5.53 4.68
C HIS A 166 -5.21 -6.07 4.42
N ALA A 167 -5.68 -6.98 5.26
CA ALA A 167 -7.06 -7.48 5.20
C ALA A 167 -8.08 -6.35 5.33
N GLU A 168 -7.78 -5.36 6.18
CA GLU A 168 -8.52 -4.12 6.34
C GLU A 168 -7.58 -2.92 6.15
N HIS A 169 -8.15 -1.76 5.85
CA HIS A 169 -7.35 -0.54 5.66
C HIS A 169 -6.45 -0.26 6.87
N PRO A 170 -5.12 -0.07 6.69
CA PRO A 170 -4.15 0.03 7.78
C PRO A 170 -4.35 1.24 8.70
N GLY A 171 -5.20 2.19 8.33
CA GLY A 171 -5.59 3.33 9.16
C GLY A 171 -6.85 3.13 10.00
N GLY A 172 -7.52 1.98 9.90
CA GLY A 172 -8.79 1.69 10.62
C GLY A 172 -8.65 1.77 12.14
N TRP A 173 -7.48 1.46 12.68
CA TRP A 173 -7.20 1.55 14.10
C TRP A 173 -7.34 2.98 14.69
N LEU A 174 -7.33 4.00 13.84
CA LEU A 174 -7.56 5.39 14.26
C LEU A 174 -9.05 5.72 14.46
N ASP A 175 -9.98 4.86 14.07
CA ASP A 175 -11.40 5.17 14.11
C ASP A 175 -11.91 5.54 15.51
N PRO A 176 -11.53 4.86 16.62
CA PRO A 176 -11.87 5.30 17.95
C PRO A 176 -11.31 6.69 18.29
N LEU A 177 -10.15 7.03 17.75
CA LEU A 177 -9.52 8.34 17.97
C LEU A 177 -10.23 9.44 17.17
N TRP A 178 -10.73 9.15 15.98
CA TRP A 178 -11.59 10.07 15.24
C TRP A 178 -12.86 10.42 16.03
N THR A 179 -13.46 9.43 16.66
CA THR A 179 -14.62 9.64 17.54
C THR A 179 -14.24 10.48 18.77
N ARG A 180 -13.13 10.15 19.43
CA ARG A 180 -12.65 10.87 20.63
C ARG A 180 -12.32 12.33 20.36
N PHE A 181 -11.55 12.61 19.29
CA PHE A 181 -10.98 13.94 19.06
C PHE A 181 -11.85 14.86 18.18
N HIS A 182 -12.64 14.28 17.28
CA HIS A 182 -13.45 15.04 16.32
C HIS A 182 -14.94 14.75 16.40
N ARG A 183 -15.37 13.84 17.29
CA ARG A 183 -16.77 13.35 17.35
C ARG A 183 -17.25 12.80 16.00
N LEU A 184 -16.34 12.27 15.23
CA LEU A 184 -16.58 11.74 13.89
C LEU A 184 -16.56 10.21 13.91
N HIS A 185 -17.73 9.60 13.73
CA HIS A 185 -17.84 8.16 13.52
C HIS A 185 -17.46 7.85 12.07
N ARG A 186 -16.45 7.01 11.89
CA ARG A 186 -15.99 6.59 10.56
C ARG A 186 -16.80 5.36 10.13
N PRO A 187 -17.29 5.31 8.87
CA PRO A 187 -17.89 4.08 8.35
C PRO A 187 -16.82 2.96 8.28
N PRO A 188 -17.25 1.67 8.19
CA PRO A 188 -16.31 0.56 8.03
C PRO A 188 -15.34 0.82 6.88
N PRO A 189 -14.05 0.46 7.02
CA PRO A 189 -13.08 0.60 5.94
C PRO A 189 -13.36 -0.39 4.81
N ALA A 190 -12.89 -0.05 3.60
CA ALA A 190 -12.79 -1.01 2.52
C ALA A 190 -11.85 -2.16 2.94
N THR A 191 -12.23 -3.38 2.60
CA THR A 191 -11.50 -4.60 2.90
C THR A 191 -10.79 -5.14 1.66
N VAL A 192 -9.91 -6.11 1.86
CA VAL A 192 -9.33 -6.85 0.74
C VAL A 192 -10.40 -7.62 -0.06
N ASP A 193 -11.50 -8.04 0.58
CA ASP A 193 -12.59 -8.72 -0.13
C ASP A 193 -13.34 -7.77 -1.07
N ASP A 194 -13.50 -6.50 -0.70
CA ASP A 194 -14.01 -5.48 -1.63
C ASP A 194 -13.05 -5.26 -2.80
N ALA A 195 -11.73 -5.29 -2.56
CA ALA A 195 -10.73 -5.22 -3.63
C ALA A 195 -10.78 -6.46 -4.54
N LEU A 196 -10.85 -7.68 -3.97
CA LEU A 196 -10.95 -8.94 -4.73
C LEU A 196 -12.20 -9.00 -5.60
N ALA A 197 -13.30 -8.39 -5.18
CA ALA A 197 -14.48 -8.24 -6.02
C ALA A 197 -14.20 -7.39 -7.27
N VAL A 198 -13.34 -6.37 -7.18
CA VAL A 198 -12.90 -5.59 -8.37
C VAL A 198 -12.00 -6.42 -9.28
N PHE A 199 -11.09 -7.25 -8.73
CA PHE A 199 -10.31 -8.19 -9.54
C PHE A 199 -11.22 -9.11 -10.35
N ALA A 200 -12.23 -9.72 -9.70
CA ALA A 200 -13.18 -10.61 -10.37
C ALA A 200 -14.02 -9.88 -11.44
N GLU A 201 -14.42 -8.62 -11.18
CA GLU A 201 -15.19 -7.81 -12.14
C GLU A 201 -14.42 -7.57 -13.44
N ILE A 202 -13.11 -7.40 -13.38
CA ILE A 202 -12.26 -7.20 -14.57
C ILE A 202 -11.68 -8.51 -15.13
N GLY A 203 -12.14 -9.66 -14.64
CA GLY A 203 -11.74 -10.98 -15.15
C GLY A 203 -10.38 -11.46 -14.67
N VAL A 204 -9.82 -10.88 -13.62
CA VAL A 204 -8.58 -11.34 -12.97
C VAL A 204 -8.93 -12.25 -11.80
N HIS A 205 -8.44 -13.48 -11.84
CA HIS A 205 -8.67 -14.52 -10.82
C HIS A 205 -7.35 -14.91 -10.16
N PRO A 206 -6.89 -14.13 -9.16
CA PRO A 206 -5.58 -14.37 -8.55
C PRO A 206 -5.60 -15.51 -7.54
N ASP A 207 -4.43 -16.06 -7.26
CA ASP A 207 -4.17 -16.82 -6.05
C ASP A 207 -4.15 -15.88 -4.86
N VAL A 208 -4.79 -16.28 -3.75
CA VAL A 208 -4.96 -15.43 -2.56
C VAL A 208 -4.49 -16.19 -1.33
N GLN A 209 -3.45 -15.68 -0.68
CA GLN A 209 -2.94 -16.23 0.57
C GLN A 209 -3.09 -15.23 1.70
N ARG A 210 -3.89 -15.57 2.72
CA ARG A 210 -4.06 -14.77 3.95
C ARG A 210 -3.05 -15.21 4.99
N TRP A 211 -2.45 -14.25 5.69
CA TRP A 211 -1.45 -14.50 6.72
C TRP A 211 -1.38 -13.36 7.72
N THR A 212 -0.81 -13.62 8.88
CA THR A 212 -0.68 -12.63 9.96
C THR A 212 0.79 -12.36 10.22
N ARG A 213 1.18 -11.10 10.19
CA ARG A 213 2.52 -10.68 10.63
C ARG A 213 2.48 -10.45 12.14
N PRO A 214 3.40 -11.05 12.89
CA PRO A 214 3.54 -10.76 14.32
C PRO A 214 3.70 -9.27 14.59
N PRO A 215 3.25 -8.77 15.75
CA PRO A 215 3.48 -7.39 16.12
C PRO A 215 5.00 -7.10 16.13
N THR A 216 5.42 -6.11 15.34
CA THR A 216 6.79 -5.60 15.43
C THR A 216 6.93 -4.72 16.69
N PRO A 217 8.14 -4.64 17.29
CA PRO A 217 8.38 -3.69 18.37
C PRO A 217 7.90 -2.30 17.98
N ARG A 218 7.06 -1.71 18.79
CA ARG A 218 6.48 -0.39 18.54
C ARG A 218 7.53 0.68 18.87
N ASN A 219 7.62 1.69 18.02
CA ASN A 219 8.18 2.97 18.44
C ASN A 219 7.00 3.86 18.86
N PRO A 220 6.72 3.99 20.18
CA PRO A 220 5.54 4.72 20.66
C PRO A 220 5.53 6.17 20.18
N GLY A 221 6.70 6.81 20.11
CA GLY A 221 6.82 8.18 19.61
C GLY A 221 6.39 8.32 18.16
N ALA A 222 6.86 7.43 17.30
CA ALA A 222 6.51 7.44 15.88
C ALA A 222 5.02 7.11 15.62
N GLU A 223 4.40 6.28 16.46
CA GLU A 223 2.95 6.02 16.38
C GLU A 223 2.12 7.24 16.79
N VAL A 224 2.54 7.95 17.82
CA VAL A 224 1.88 9.19 18.26
C VAL A 224 2.01 10.27 17.18
N ASP A 225 3.19 10.44 16.58
CA ASP A 225 3.40 11.39 15.49
C ASP A 225 2.55 11.06 14.25
N PHE A 226 2.44 9.78 13.93
CA PHE A 226 1.57 9.31 12.87
C PHE A 226 0.09 9.60 13.20
N ALA A 227 -0.36 9.30 14.42
CA ALA A 227 -1.73 9.55 14.85
C ALA A 227 -2.05 11.07 14.84
N LEU A 228 -1.20 11.92 15.40
CA LEU A 228 -1.35 13.38 15.38
C LEU A 228 -1.58 13.89 13.96
N ARG A 229 -0.69 13.49 13.04
CA ARG A 229 -0.77 13.93 11.65
C ARG A 229 -2.04 13.43 10.96
N ARG A 230 -2.35 12.12 11.07
CA ARG A 230 -3.54 11.53 10.44
C ARG A 230 -4.85 12.06 11.01
N LEU A 231 -4.87 12.43 12.28
CA LEU A 231 -6.02 13.05 12.95
C LEU A 231 -6.06 14.58 12.75
N CYS A 232 -5.14 15.16 12.00
CA CYS A 232 -5.07 16.62 11.80
C CYS A 232 -5.00 17.41 13.11
N LEU A 233 -4.31 16.88 14.11
CA LEU A 233 -4.20 17.51 15.44
C LEU A 233 -2.88 18.27 15.59
N PRO A 234 -2.90 19.40 16.32
CA PRO A 234 -1.69 20.17 16.61
C PRO A 234 -0.81 19.44 17.64
N VAL A 235 0.49 19.79 17.65
CA VAL A 235 1.50 19.12 18.48
C VAL A 235 1.25 19.28 19.98
N GLU A 236 0.56 20.33 20.39
CA GLU A 236 0.16 20.60 21.78
C GLU A 236 -0.73 19.49 22.36
N ARG A 237 -1.44 18.74 21.50
CA ARG A 237 -2.27 17.60 21.90
C ARG A 237 -1.52 16.28 21.97
N ARG A 238 -0.18 16.30 21.84
CA ARG A 238 0.65 15.09 21.81
C ARG A 238 0.44 14.18 23.03
N ALA A 239 0.35 14.75 24.22
CA ALA A 239 0.18 13.97 25.47
C ALA A 239 -1.16 13.23 25.47
N GLU A 240 -2.25 13.90 25.08
CA GLU A 240 -3.58 13.30 25.00
C GLU A 240 -3.64 12.17 23.94
N VAL A 241 -2.98 12.37 22.80
CA VAL A 241 -2.92 11.36 21.73
C VAL A 241 -2.07 10.17 22.18
N ALA A 242 -0.96 10.40 22.91
CA ALA A 242 -0.11 9.33 23.43
C ALA A 242 -0.87 8.42 24.39
N GLU A 243 -1.63 9.01 25.33
CA GLU A 243 -2.49 8.26 26.25
C GLU A 243 -3.55 7.44 25.45
N ALA A 244 -4.21 8.06 24.49
CA ALA A 244 -5.24 7.39 23.71
C ALA A 244 -4.69 6.23 22.85
N VAL A 245 -3.51 6.39 22.25
CA VAL A 245 -2.81 5.35 21.48
C VAL A 245 -2.38 4.20 22.39
N GLN A 246 -1.94 4.49 23.62
CA GLN A 246 -1.56 3.46 24.58
C GLN A 246 -2.73 2.56 24.96
N VAL A 247 -3.92 3.13 25.15
CA VAL A 247 -5.15 2.38 25.47
C VAL A 247 -5.54 1.40 24.35
N LEU A 248 -5.24 1.70 23.08
CA LEU A 248 -5.56 0.81 21.96
C LEU A 248 -4.72 -0.49 21.93
N GLY A 249 -3.62 -0.53 22.66
CA GLY A 249 -2.80 -1.73 22.76
C GLY A 249 -2.07 -2.16 21.47
N PRO A 250 -1.40 -3.33 21.50
CA PRO A 250 -0.72 -3.88 20.33
C PRO A 250 -1.71 -4.36 19.28
N ARG A 251 -1.31 -4.27 18.01
CA ARG A 251 -2.14 -4.65 16.86
C ARG A 251 -1.45 -5.72 16.04
N HIS A 252 -2.16 -6.77 15.71
CA HIS A 252 -1.77 -7.71 14.67
C HIS A 252 -1.97 -7.07 13.30
N ARG A 253 -1.21 -7.53 12.32
CA ARG A 253 -1.34 -7.12 10.93
C ARG A 253 -1.75 -8.34 10.12
N ASP A 254 -3.04 -8.43 9.83
CA ASP A 254 -3.55 -9.42 8.91
C ASP A 254 -3.32 -8.93 7.49
N LEU A 255 -2.55 -9.70 6.74
CA LEU A 255 -2.06 -9.41 5.42
C LEU A 255 -2.58 -10.42 4.41
N VAL A 256 -2.62 -10.00 3.17
CA VAL A 256 -3.05 -10.84 2.06
C VAL A 256 -2.08 -10.67 0.90
N THR A 257 -1.52 -11.78 0.47
CA THR A 257 -0.77 -11.90 -0.78
C THR A 257 -1.74 -12.26 -1.88
N ILE A 258 -1.72 -11.49 -2.95
CA ILE A 258 -2.57 -11.63 -4.13
C ILE A 258 -1.62 -11.76 -5.32
N SER A 259 -1.62 -12.91 -6.02
CA SER A 259 -0.69 -13.14 -7.12
C SER A 259 -1.37 -13.78 -8.31
N TRP A 260 -0.91 -13.45 -9.51
CA TRP A 260 -1.39 -14.03 -10.76
C TRP A 260 -0.32 -14.01 -11.85
N SER A 261 -0.39 -14.95 -12.77
CA SER A 261 0.46 -15.00 -13.97
C SER A 261 0.05 -13.98 -15.00
N GLY A 262 1.01 -13.46 -15.76
CA GLY A 262 0.78 -12.55 -16.88
C GLY A 262 0.26 -13.24 -18.12
#